data_f22c9d048583507ab2da47d930ae8594
#
_entry.id   f22c9d048583507ab2da47d930ae8594
#
_cell.length_a   1.000
_cell.length_b   1.000
_cell.length_c   1.000
_cell.angle_alpha   90.00
_cell.angle_beta   90.00
_cell.angle_gamma   90.00
#
_symmetry.space_group_name_H-M   'P 1'
#
loop_
_entity.id
_entity.type
_entity.pdbx_description
1 polymer ?
#
loop_
_entity_poly.entity_id
_entity_poly.type
_entity_poly.pdbx_seq_one_letter_code
_entity_poly.pdbx_strand_id
1 'polypeptide(L)'
;MVETRSGISVIIATLNEEKGIGPTLDELQRVLNNPYLVVVDGNSVDKTIEIAKNMGADVLLQEGKGKGNAMFQGYRTISSKVPFIVFTDADYTYPAVFVPKMVEILEQNPDVGMVIGNRFKGQYNLSKSLGNPFYLGNRLLAFAQLVLNRVNLDDPLSGLRVVRGAILDGWQPKSKGFDVEAEMNALVGRSGYRIVEIPIDYRNRLGEKKLKLRHGLGIMKRIFVESLEF
;
A
#
# COMPACT_ATOMS: atom_id res chain seq x y z
N MET A 1 -23.20 9.08 2.92
CA MET A 1 -22.35 7.88 3.05
C MET A 1 -22.60 7.04 1.81
N VAL A 2 -21.57 6.83 1.00
CA VAL A 2 -21.68 5.98 -0.20
C VAL A 2 -21.61 4.53 0.27
N GLU A 3 -22.68 3.76 0.07
CA GLU A 3 -22.66 2.31 0.30
C GLU A 3 -21.77 1.67 -0.77
N THR A 4 -20.66 1.10 -0.36
CA THR A 4 -19.78 0.32 -1.25
C THR A 4 -20.46 -1.02 -1.55
N ARG A 5 -20.83 -1.26 -2.78
CA ARG A 5 -21.45 -2.54 -3.21
C ARG A 5 -20.53 -3.75 -3.02
N SER A 6 -19.22 -3.55 -2.96
CA SER A 6 -18.22 -4.62 -2.80
C SER A 6 -17.70 -4.79 -1.36
N GLY A 7 -18.03 -3.91 -0.42
CA GLY A 7 -17.42 -3.91 0.93
C GLY A 7 -15.92 -3.60 0.93
N ILE A 8 -15.35 -3.12 -0.18
CA ILE A 8 -13.93 -2.82 -0.36
C ILE A 8 -13.77 -1.33 -0.65
N SER A 9 -12.89 -0.67 0.10
CA SER A 9 -12.43 0.68 -0.20
C SER A 9 -10.96 0.63 -0.62
N VAL A 10 -10.61 1.43 -1.63
CA VAL A 10 -9.24 1.52 -2.15
C VAL A 10 -8.70 2.92 -1.92
N ILE A 11 -7.56 3.03 -1.29
CA ILE A 11 -6.84 4.28 -1.05
C ILE A 11 -5.60 4.33 -1.94
N ILE A 12 -5.47 5.38 -2.72
CA ILE A 12 -4.39 5.59 -3.67
C ILE A 12 -3.73 6.94 -3.37
N ALA A 13 -2.50 6.90 -2.84
CA ALA A 13 -1.69 8.10 -2.70
C ALA A 13 -1.01 8.42 -4.03
N THR A 14 -1.18 9.63 -4.55
CA THR A 14 -0.67 10.01 -5.87
C THR A 14 0.04 11.37 -5.86
N LEU A 15 1.00 11.52 -6.78
CA LEU A 15 1.69 12.78 -7.06
C LEU A 15 2.30 12.71 -8.46
N ASN A 16 1.81 13.51 -9.41
CA ASN A 16 2.27 13.55 -10.80
C ASN A 16 2.35 12.13 -11.42
N GLU A 17 1.20 11.50 -11.56
CA GLU A 17 1.05 10.12 -12.09
C GLU A 17 0.02 10.09 -13.25
N GLU A 18 -0.04 11.15 -14.09
CA GLU A 18 -1.01 11.24 -15.20
C GLU A 18 -1.01 10.04 -16.13
N LYS A 19 0.15 9.35 -16.30
CA LYS A 19 0.26 8.18 -17.18
C LYS A 19 -0.25 6.91 -16.53
N GLY A 20 -0.15 6.79 -15.20
CA GLY A 20 -0.45 5.58 -14.45
C GLY A 20 -1.84 5.57 -13.83
N ILE A 21 -2.35 6.73 -13.40
CA ILE A 21 -3.59 6.80 -12.61
C ILE A 21 -4.82 6.28 -13.37
N GLY A 22 -4.97 6.64 -14.65
CA GLY A 22 -6.10 6.18 -15.46
C GLY A 22 -6.15 4.65 -15.60
N PRO A 23 -5.10 4.00 -16.13
CA PRO A 23 -5.04 2.52 -16.20
C PRO A 23 -5.20 1.84 -14.84
N THR A 24 -4.68 2.42 -13.75
CA THR A 24 -4.83 1.87 -12.39
C THR A 24 -6.28 1.88 -11.94
N LEU A 25 -6.99 3.00 -12.09
CA LEU A 25 -8.39 3.12 -11.70
C LEU A 25 -9.31 2.24 -12.55
N ASP A 26 -9.09 2.19 -13.87
CA ASP A 26 -9.85 1.35 -14.79
C ASP A 26 -9.74 -0.14 -14.41
N GLU A 27 -8.53 -0.62 -14.13
CA GLU A 27 -8.33 -2.01 -13.72
C GLU A 27 -8.99 -2.32 -12.36
N LEU A 28 -8.86 -1.42 -11.38
CA LEU A 28 -9.51 -1.57 -10.07
C LEU A 28 -11.04 -1.63 -10.20
N GLN A 29 -11.65 -0.78 -11.01
CA GLN A 29 -13.10 -0.77 -11.23
C GLN A 29 -13.59 -2.06 -11.88
N ARG A 30 -12.87 -2.55 -12.91
CA ARG A 30 -13.22 -3.79 -13.62
C ARG A 30 -13.08 -5.02 -12.74
N VAL A 31 -12.04 -5.09 -11.90
CA VAL A 31 -11.73 -6.27 -11.09
C VAL A 31 -12.57 -6.32 -9.81
N LEU A 32 -12.82 -5.19 -9.17
CA LEU A 32 -13.45 -5.15 -7.84
C LEU A 32 -14.96 -4.85 -7.86
N ASN A 33 -15.58 -4.81 -9.03
CA ASN A 33 -17.02 -4.60 -9.19
C ASN A 33 -17.52 -3.35 -8.43
N ASN A 34 -17.07 -2.18 -8.88
CA ASN A 34 -17.44 -0.87 -8.34
C ASN A 34 -17.01 -0.63 -6.87
N PRO A 35 -15.68 -0.68 -6.59
CA PRO A 35 -15.15 -0.34 -5.28
C PRO A 35 -15.30 1.16 -4.98
N TYR A 36 -15.23 1.53 -3.71
CA TYR A 36 -15.07 2.93 -3.34
C TYR A 36 -13.61 3.36 -3.51
N LEU A 37 -13.33 4.23 -4.48
CA LEU A 37 -11.99 4.68 -4.83
C LEU A 37 -11.72 6.07 -4.24
N VAL A 38 -10.72 6.17 -3.37
CA VAL A 38 -10.23 7.41 -2.78
C VAL A 38 -8.81 7.68 -3.29
N VAL A 39 -8.66 8.74 -4.05
CA VAL A 39 -7.36 9.25 -4.52
C VAL A 39 -6.95 10.43 -3.67
N VAL A 40 -5.82 10.34 -2.98
CA VAL A 40 -5.26 11.46 -2.22
C VAL A 40 -4.07 12.03 -2.98
N ASP A 41 -4.27 13.21 -3.54
CA ASP A 41 -3.32 13.85 -4.44
C ASP A 41 -2.41 14.83 -3.72
N GLY A 42 -1.10 14.64 -3.85
CA GLY A 42 -0.04 15.45 -3.24
C GLY A 42 0.19 16.81 -3.91
N ASN A 43 -0.85 17.42 -4.48
CA ASN A 43 -0.84 18.65 -5.25
C ASN A 43 -0.10 18.48 -6.60
N SER A 44 -0.54 17.51 -7.40
CA SER A 44 -0.04 17.28 -8.76
C SER A 44 -0.21 18.50 -9.65
N VAL A 45 0.79 18.71 -10.51
CA VAL A 45 0.81 19.82 -11.48
C VAL A 45 0.54 19.35 -12.92
N ASP A 46 0.38 18.05 -13.11
CA ASP A 46 0.00 17.41 -14.36
C ASP A 46 -1.51 17.07 -14.38
N LYS A 47 -1.96 16.23 -15.30
CA LYS A 47 -3.37 15.85 -15.44
C LYS A 47 -3.87 14.79 -14.46
N THR A 48 -3.09 14.42 -13.44
CA THR A 48 -3.45 13.35 -12.49
C THR A 48 -4.83 13.57 -11.87
N ILE A 49 -5.09 14.77 -11.33
CA ILE A 49 -6.36 15.11 -10.66
C ILE A 49 -7.54 15.06 -11.63
N GLU A 50 -7.37 15.63 -12.83
CA GLU A 50 -8.40 15.65 -13.87
C GLU A 50 -8.79 14.21 -14.27
N ILE A 51 -7.80 13.37 -14.55
CA ILE A 51 -8.01 11.98 -14.94
C ILE A 51 -8.72 11.20 -13.82
N ALA A 52 -8.26 11.32 -12.58
CA ALA A 52 -8.87 10.62 -11.46
C ALA A 52 -10.34 10.99 -11.24
N LYS A 53 -10.69 12.28 -11.34
CA LYS A 53 -12.09 12.74 -11.25
C LYS A 53 -12.94 12.21 -12.39
N ASN A 54 -12.44 12.26 -13.63
CA ASN A 54 -13.15 11.75 -14.80
C ASN A 54 -13.39 10.24 -14.73
N MET A 55 -12.53 9.51 -14.00
CA MET A 55 -12.69 8.08 -13.73
C MET A 55 -13.62 7.79 -12.53
N GLY A 56 -14.25 8.82 -11.95
CA GLY A 56 -15.23 8.65 -10.87
C GLY A 56 -14.62 8.36 -9.49
N ALA A 57 -13.34 8.62 -9.29
CA ALA A 57 -12.72 8.53 -7.97
C ALA A 57 -13.03 9.77 -7.12
N ASP A 58 -13.19 9.59 -5.81
CA ASP A 58 -13.19 10.68 -4.85
C ASP A 58 -11.77 11.21 -4.68
N VAL A 59 -11.53 12.44 -5.12
CA VAL A 59 -10.20 13.05 -5.10
C VAL A 59 -10.09 14.05 -3.96
N LEU A 60 -9.14 13.80 -3.05
CA LEU A 60 -8.76 14.69 -1.95
C LEU A 60 -7.43 15.36 -2.28
N LEU A 61 -7.36 16.67 -2.09
CA LEU A 61 -6.06 17.36 -2.08
C LEU A 61 -5.38 17.14 -0.74
N GLN A 62 -4.15 16.65 -0.81
CA GLN A 62 -3.39 16.33 0.40
C GLN A 62 -3.03 17.59 1.19
N GLU A 63 -3.35 17.58 2.47
CA GLU A 63 -2.82 18.53 3.44
C GLU A 63 -1.46 18.03 3.95
N GLY A 64 -0.41 18.85 3.84
CA GLY A 64 0.95 18.43 4.20
C GLY A 64 1.66 17.67 3.07
N LYS A 65 2.53 16.71 3.41
CA LYS A 65 3.36 16.00 2.42
C LYS A 65 3.62 14.54 2.82
N GLY A 66 3.86 13.71 1.82
CA GLY A 66 4.37 12.35 1.94
C GLY A 66 3.30 11.26 1.91
N LYS A 67 3.69 10.07 1.50
CA LYS A 67 2.81 8.93 1.25
C LYS A 67 1.99 8.53 2.48
N GLY A 68 2.62 8.43 3.65
CA GLY A 68 1.93 8.04 4.88
C GLY A 68 0.86 9.03 5.30
N ASN A 69 1.13 10.33 5.15
CA ASN A 69 0.12 11.36 5.40
C ASN A 69 -1.06 11.25 4.41
N ALA A 70 -0.80 11.01 3.12
CA ALA A 70 -1.86 10.81 2.13
C ALA A 70 -2.70 9.56 2.44
N MET A 71 -2.07 8.43 2.75
CA MET A 71 -2.76 7.20 3.12
C MET A 71 -3.68 7.40 4.33
N PHE A 72 -3.22 8.13 5.33
CA PHE A 72 -4.02 8.44 6.53
C PHE A 72 -5.21 9.37 6.22
N GLN A 73 -5.01 10.40 5.40
CA GLN A 73 -6.10 11.27 4.99
C GLN A 73 -7.18 10.51 4.22
N GLY A 74 -6.78 9.64 3.29
CA GLY A 74 -7.72 8.76 2.58
C GLY A 74 -8.47 7.83 3.54
N TYR A 75 -7.77 7.22 4.50
CA TYR A 75 -8.39 6.36 5.51
C TYR A 75 -9.48 7.09 6.31
N ARG A 76 -9.24 8.34 6.71
CA ARG A 76 -10.21 9.13 7.49
C ARG A 76 -11.52 9.42 6.76
N THR A 77 -11.57 9.30 5.45
CA THR A 77 -12.81 9.49 4.65
C THR A 77 -13.63 8.21 4.50
N ILE A 78 -13.04 7.07 4.85
CA ILE A 78 -13.68 5.77 4.75
C ILE A 78 -14.51 5.51 6.02
N SER A 79 -15.68 4.92 5.83
CA SER A 79 -16.49 4.47 6.98
C SER A 79 -15.73 3.45 7.83
N SER A 80 -15.77 3.59 9.16
CA SER A 80 -15.17 2.63 10.11
C SER A 80 -15.70 1.20 10.01
N LYS A 81 -16.77 0.98 9.22
CA LYS A 81 -17.40 -0.34 9.04
C LYS A 81 -16.96 -1.08 7.78
N VAL A 82 -16.01 -0.55 7.04
CA VAL A 82 -15.51 -1.24 5.83
C VAL A 82 -14.64 -2.44 6.25
N PRO A 83 -15.00 -3.67 5.84
CA PRO A 83 -14.29 -4.87 6.27
C PRO A 83 -12.86 -4.93 5.75
N PHE A 84 -12.61 -4.45 4.53
CA PHE A 84 -11.30 -4.52 3.90
C PHE A 84 -10.93 -3.20 3.22
N ILE A 85 -9.69 -2.76 3.47
CA ILE A 85 -9.11 -1.56 2.88
C ILE A 85 -7.90 -1.97 2.05
N VAL A 86 -7.90 -1.57 0.79
CA VAL A 86 -6.80 -1.78 -0.16
C VAL A 86 -5.97 -0.50 -0.23
N PHE A 87 -4.66 -0.63 -0.07
CA PHE A 87 -3.71 0.41 -0.43
C PHE A 87 -2.95 -0.02 -1.68
N THR A 88 -2.78 0.89 -2.62
CA THR A 88 -2.00 0.66 -3.84
C THR A 88 -1.38 1.96 -4.36
N ASP A 89 -0.41 1.84 -5.28
CA ASP A 89 0.22 2.98 -5.93
C ASP A 89 -0.52 3.35 -7.24
N ALA A 90 -0.38 4.60 -7.68
CA ALA A 90 -1.06 5.16 -8.86
C ALA A 90 -0.35 4.86 -10.19
N ASP A 91 0.81 4.21 -10.18
CA ASP A 91 1.74 4.10 -11.31
C ASP A 91 1.58 2.85 -12.17
N TYR A 92 0.48 2.11 -11.98
CA TYR A 92 0.12 0.88 -12.70
C TYR A 92 1.06 -0.31 -12.48
N THR A 93 1.96 -0.25 -11.51
CA THR A 93 2.90 -1.36 -11.24
C THR A 93 2.25 -2.56 -10.56
N TYR A 94 1.16 -2.36 -9.82
CA TYR A 94 0.45 -3.39 -9.06
C TYR A 94 -0.82 -3.86 -9.77
N PRO A 95 -0.88 -5.11 -10.29
CA PRO A 95 -2.07 -5.61 -10.95
C PRO A 95 -3.22 -5.81 -9.96
N ALA A 96 -4.38 -5.20 -10.24
CA ALA A 96 -5.55 -5.32 -9.38
C ALA A 96 -6.14 -6.74 -9.32
N VAL A 97 -5.82 -7.59 -10.32
CA VAL A 97 -6.34 -8.97 -10.40
C VAL A 97 -5.96 -9.84 -9.18
N PHE A 98 -4.94 -9.44 -8.42
CA PHE A 98 -4.55 -10.15 -7.20
C PHE A 98 -5.39 -9.78 -5.97
N VAL A 99 -6.08 -8.63 -5.99
CA VAL A 99 -6.85 -8.13 -4.83
C VAL A 99 -7.97 -9.09 -4.41
N PRO A 100 -8.78 -9.68 -5.31
CA PRO A 100 -9.81 -10.64 -4.91
C PRO A 100 -9.24 -11.84 -4.13
N LYS A 101 -8.07 -12.37 -4.56
CA LYS A 101 -7.40 -13.46 -3.84
C LYS A 101 -6.87 -13.03 -2.48
N MET A 102 -6.40 -11.79 -2.35
CA MET A 102 -5.96 -11.22 -1.07
C MET A 102 -7.12 -11.07 -0.09
N VAL A 103 -8.29 -10.63 -0.57
CA VAL A 103 -9.52 -10.56 0.22
C VAL A 103 -9.99 -11.95 0.65
N GLU A 104 -10.04 -12.91 -0.28
CA GLU A 104 -10.40 -14.31 0.02
C GLU A 104 -9.53 -14.90 1.15
N ILE A 105 -8.21 -14.65 1.13
CA ILE A 105 -7.31 -15.11 2.19
C ILE A 105 -7.71 -14.50 3.55
N LEU A 106 -8.03 -13.21 3.58
CA LEU A 106 -8.50 -12.55 4.80
C LEU A 106 -9.84 -13.13 5.27
N GLU A 107 -10.79 -13.40 4.39
CA GLU A 107 -12.10 -13.96 4.74
C GLU A 107 -11.97 -15.36 5.34
N GLN A 108 -11.12 -16.21 4.73
CA GLN A 108 -10.93 -17.60 5.14
C GLN A 108 -10.05 -17.76 6.38
N ASN A 109 -9.23 -16.77 6.74
CA ASN A 109 -8.25 -16.85 7.82
C ASN A 109 -8.42 -15.70 8.82
N PRO A 110 -9.24 -15.85 9.86
CA PRO A 110 -9.51 -14.77 10.83
C PRO A 110 -8.28 -14.27 11.59
N ASP A 111 -7.23 -15.07 11.69
CA ASP A 111 -5.93 -14.73 12.31
C ASP A 111 -5.00 -13.92 11.39
N VAL A 112 -5.35 -13.79 10.10
CA VAL A 112 -4.62 -12.94 9.15
C VAL A 112 -5.21 -11.53 9.16
N GLY A 113 -4.39 -10.53 9.46
CA GLY A 113 -4.79 -9.12 9.52
C GLY A 113 -4.49 -8.34 8.24
N MET A 114 -3.49 -8.78 7.50
CA MET A 114 -3.08 -8.12 6.26
C MET A 114 -2.51 -9.13 5.26
N VAL A 115 -2.81 -8.90 3.97
CA VAL A 115 -2.16 -9.61 2.86
C VAL A 115 -1.39 -8.60 2.01
N ILE A 116 -0.17 -8.95 1.64
CA ILE A 116 0.75 -8.11 0.85
C ILE A 116 1.07 -8.81 -0.47
N GLY A 117 1.09 -8.06 -1.56
CA GLY A 117 1.58 -8.53 -2.86
C GLY A 117 3.12 -8.55 -2.89
N ASN A 118 3.75 -9.72 -2.90
CA ASN A 118 5.20 -9.87 -2.95
C ASN A 118 5.71 -9.76 -4.39
N ARG A 119 6.49 -8.70 -4.68
CA ARG A 119 7.05 -8.38 -5.99
C ARG A 119 8.19 -9.30 -6.41
N PHE A 120 8.78 -10.03 -5.48
CA PHE A 120 9.99 -10.83 -5.71
C PHE A 120 9.69 -12.32 -5.90
N LYS A 121 8.46 -12.78 -5.58
CA LYS A 121 8.03 -14.19 -5.72
C LYS A 121 7.27 -14.48 -7.01
N GLY A 122 6.94 -13.47 -7.83
CA GLY A 122 6.29 -13.63 -9.14
C GLY A 122 7.29 -13.95 -10.24
N GLN A 123 7.05 -13.46 -11.47
CA GLN A 123 7.96 -13.63 -12.61
C GLN A 123 9.23 -12.76 -12.51
N TYR A 124 9.76 -12.58 -11.31
CA TYR A 124 10.90 -11.71 -11.05
C TYR A 124 12.22 -12.42 -11.34
N ASN A 125 13.05 -11.84 -12.18
CA ASN A 125 14.35 -12.40 -12.50
C ASN A 125 15.37 -12.09 -11.39
N LEU A 126 15.68 -13.08 -10.55
CA LEU A 126 16.57 -12.95 -9.40
C LEU A 126 17.98 -12.45 -9.79
N SER A 127 18.51 -12.83 -10.95
CA SER A 127 19.84 -12.38 -11.38
C SER A 127 19.90 -10.88 -11.65
N LYS A 128 18.81 -10.30 -12.20
CA LYS A 128 18.66 -8.84 -12.36
C LYS A 128 18.45 -8.14 -11.01
N SER A 129 17.93 -8.84 -10.02
CA SER A 129 17.62 -8.32 -8.69
C SER A 129 18.85 -8.14 -7.83
N LEU A 130 19.80 -9.07 -7.87
CA LEU A 130 21.01 -9.04 -7.05
C LEU A 130 21.89 -7.81 -7.33
N GLY A 131 21.83 -7.26 -8.54
CA GLY A 131 22.49 -5.98 -8.90
C GLY A 131 21.66 -4.74 -8.58
N ASN A 132 20.44 -4.88 -8.07
CA ASN A 132 19.55 -3.74 -7.82
C ASN A 132 19.64 -3.27 -6.37
N PRO A 133 20.15 -2.05 -6.10
CA PRO A 133 20.31 -1.54 -4.74
C PRO A 133 18.98 -1.39 -3.97
N PHE A 134 17.85 -1.22 -4.66
CA PHE A 134 16.53 -1.21 -4.01
C PHE A 134 16.11 -2.60 -3.54
N TYR A 135 16.46 -3.66 -4.27
CA TYR A 135 16.23 -5.03 -3.84
C TYR A 135 17.05 -5.37 -2.60
N LEU A 136 18.36 -5.08 -2.64
CA LEU A 136 19.24 -5.33 -1.50
C LEU A 136 18.81 -4.51 -0.26
N GLY A 137 18.45 -3.24 -0.47
CA GLY A 137 17.90 -2.39 0.60
C GLY A 137 16.62 -2.96 1.19
N ASN A 138 15.69 -3.46 0.34
CA ASN A 138 14.45 -4.08 0.82
C ASN A 138 14.74 -5.35 1.65
N ARG A 139 15.69 -6.21 1.22
CA ARG A 139 16.09 -7.41 1.99
C ARG A 139 16.70 -7.06 3.34
N LEU A 140 17.52 -6.01 3.41
CA LEU A 140 18.07 -5.51 4.67
C LEU A 140 16.95 -5.03 5.62
N LEU A 141 15.99 -4.26 5.10
CA LEU A 141 14.86 -3.78 5.88
C LEU A 141 13.91 -4.90 6.31
N ALA A 142 13.74 -5.94 5.47
CA ALA A 142 13.01 -7.15 5.82
C ALA A 142 13.66 -7.87 7.00
N PHE A 143 14.98 -8.05 6.96
CA PHE A 143 15.73 -8.65 8.06
C PHE A 143 15.63 -7.80 9.34
N ALA A 144 15.72 -6.48 9.24
CA ALA A 144 15.55 -5.59 10.38
C ALA A 144 14.13 -5.71 11.00
N GLN A 145 13.07 -5.78 10.18
CA GLN A 145 11.71 -6.00 10.69
C GLN A 145 11.54 -7.37 11.35
N LEU A 146 12.15 -8.41 10.80
CA LEU A 146 12.12 -9.74 11.42
C LEU A 146 12.75 -9.70 12.83
N VAL A 147 13.93 -9.12 12.96
CA VAL A 147 14.69 -9.11 14.22
C VAL A 147 14.08 -8.16 15.25
N LEU A 148 13.69 -6.97 14.82
CA LEU A 148 13.27 -5.89 15.73
C LEU A 148 11.76 -5.89 15.99
N ASN A 149 10.94 -6.21 14.98
CA ASN A 149 9.48 -6.15 15.09
C ASN A 149 8.81 -7.53 15.04
N ARG A 150 9.60 -8.64 14.98
CA ARG A 150 9.09 -10.01 14.85
C ARG A 150 8.16 -10.23 13.64
N VAL A 151 8.29 -9.39 12.62
CA VAL A 151 7.51 -9.43 11.38
C VAL A 151 8.34 -10.10 10.29
N ASN A 152 7.98 -11.32 9.92
CA ASN A 152 8.69 -12.11 8.91
C ASN A 152 8.06 -11.91 7.53
N LEU A 153 8.68 -11.06 6.71
CA LEU A 153 8.25 -10.73 5.35
C LEU A 153 9.44 -10.73 4.40
N ASP A 154 9.22 -11.16 3.16
CA ASP A 154 10.22 -11.06 2.09
C ASP A 154 10.17 -9.71 1.37
N ASP A 155 8.99 -9.10 1.27
CA ASP A 155 8.77 -7.80 0.61
C ASP A 155 7.96 -6.82 1.47
N PRO A 156 8.51 -6.36 2.62
CA PRO A 156 7.79 -5.52 3.59
C PRO A 156 7.39 -4.14 3.06
N LEU A 157 8.00 -3.68 1.96
CA LEU A 157 7.78 -2.35 1.38
C LEU A 157 6.93 -2.37 0.11
N SER A 158 6.23 -3.47 -0.17
CA SER A 158 5.27 -3.51 -1.26
C SER A 158 4.12 -2.54 -1.02
N GLY A 159 3.73 -1.78 -2.06
CA GLY A 159 2.62 -0.82 -1.98
C GLY A 159 1.24 -1.48 -2.04
N LEU A 160 1.12 -2.68 -2.68
CA LEU A 160 -0.15 -3.39 -2.72
C LEU A 160 -0.36 -4.20 -1.46
N ARG A 161 -1.36 -3.80 -0.68
CA ARG A 161 -1.76 -4.47 0.56
C ARG A 161 -3.26 -4.37 0.80
N VAL A 162 -3.83 -5.44 1.35
CA VAL A 162 -5.21 -5.48 1.81
C VAL A 162 -5.21 -5.70 3.30
N VAL A 163 -5.87 -4.81 4.04
CA VAL A 163 -5.88 -4.78 5.50
C VAL A 163 -7.30 -4.93 6.01
N ARG A 164 -7.51 -5.66 7.10
CA ARG A 164 -8.79 -5.65 7.82
C ARG A 164 -9.07 -4.25 8.37
N GLY A 165 -10.24 -3.70 8.07
CA GLY A 165 -10.62 -2.37 8.53
C GLY A 165 -10.50 -2.21 10.05
N ALA A 166 -10.91 -3.22 10.83
CA ALA A 166 -10.86 -3.19 12.29
C ALA A 166 -9.43 -3.00 12.88
N ILE A 167 -8.37 -3.41 12.15
CA ILE A 167 -6.98 -3.19 12.60
C ILE A 167 -6.61 -1.71 12.55
N LEU A 168 -7.23 -0.99 11.62
CA LEU A 168 -6.97 0.44 11.45
C LEU A 168 -7.85 1.32 12.33
N ASP A 169 -8.75 0.74 13.14
CA ASP A 169 -9.55 1.53 14.08
C ASP A 169 -8.64 2.28 15.04
N GLY A 170 -8.77 3.63 15.03
CA GLY A 170 -7.89 4.51 15.79
C GLY A 170 -6.48 4.68 15.21
N TRP A 171 -6.20 4.17 14.00
CA TRP A 171 -4.89 4.33 13.37
C TRP A 171 -4.53 5.81 13.19
N GLN A 172 -3.41 6.20 13.80
CA GLN A 172 -2.82 7.53 13.70
C GLN A 172 -1.32 7.35 13.42
N PRO A 173 -0.92 7.23 12.14
CA PRO A 173 0.45 6.95 11.79
C PRO A 173 1.39 8.08 12.20
N LYS A 174 2.52 7.70 12.77
CA LYS A 174 3.65 8.59 13.03
C LYS A 174 4.47 8.83 11.77
N SER A 175 4.40 7.91 10.80
CA SER A 175 5.04 7.97 9.50
C SER A 175 4.31 8.92 8.56
N LYS A 176 5.06 9.88 8.01
CA LYS A 176 4.51 10.80 6.99
C LYS A 176 4.89 10.40 5.57
N GLY A 177 5.96 9.62 5.39
CA GLY A 177 6.58 9.28 4.10
C GLY A 177 6.47 7.81 3.71
N PHE A 178 7.51 7.32 3.03
CA PHE A 178 7.68 5.93 2.59
C PHE A 178 8.04 4.95 3.72
N ASP A 179 7.98 5.38 4.94
CA ASP A 179 8.16 4.58 6.15
C ASP A 179 6.82 4.02 6.69
N VAL A 180 5.70 4.45 6.11
CA VAL A 180 4.35 4.04 6.51
C VAL A 180 4.09 2.54 6.33
N GLU A 181 4.65 1.93 5.28
CA GLU A 181 4.53 0.48 5.07
C GLU A 181 5.17 -0.30 6.22
N ALA A 182 6.34 0.14 6.69
CA ALA A 182 7.03 -0.51 7.80
C ALA A 182 6.27 -0.33 9.13
N GLU A 183 5.70 0.85 9.37
CA GLU A 183 4.84 1.12 10.53
C GLU A 183 3.56 0.28 10.49
N MET A 184 2.91 0.17 9.34
CA MET A 184 1.69 -0.63 9.19
C MET A 184 1.97 -2.13 9.45
N ASN A 185 3.11 -2.66 8.97
CA ASN A 185 3.51 -4.03 9.27
C ASN A 185 3.67 -4.25 10.78
N ALA A 186 4.32 -3.31 11.48
CA ALA A 186 4.48 -3.36 12.93
C ALA A 186 3.13 -3.27 13.65
N LEU A 187 2.23 -2.38 13.22
CA LEU A 187 0.88 -2.26 13.76
C LEU A 187 0.11 -3.59 13.70
N VAL A 188 0.10 -4.25 12.53
CA VAL A 188 -0.59 -5.55 12.35
C VAL A 188 0.02 -6.61 13.24
N GLY A 189 1.36 -6.68 13.33
CA GLY A 189 2.07 -7.63 14.20
C GLY A 189 1.75 -7.43 15.68
N ARG A 190 1.78 -6.18 16.17
CA ARG A 190 1.43 -5.84 17.57
C ARG A 190 -0.04 -6.12 17.89
N SER A 191 -0.93 -6.03 16.91
CA SER A 191 -2.34 -6.38 17.08
C SER A 191 -2.60 -7.89 17.16
N GLY A 192 -1.54 -8.72 17.15
CA GLY A 192 -1.63 -10.17 17.26
C GLY A 192 -2.04 -10.88 15.98
N TYR A 193 -2.08 -10.19 14.86
CA TYR A 193 -2.42 -10.77 13.56
C TYR A 193 -1.19 -11.17 12.76
N ARG A 194 -1.36 -12.21 11.94
CA ARG A 194 -0.36 -12.59 10.92
C ARG A 194 -0.48 -11.72 9.68
N ILE A 195 0.65 -11.58 8.99
CA ILE A 195 0.71 -11.00 7.65
C ILE A 195 1.07 -12.12 6.67
N VAL A 196 0.33 -12.20 5.57
CA VAL A 196 0.55 -13.18 4.50
C VAL A 196 1.05 -12.45 3.26
N GLU A 197 2.01 -13.04 2.56
CA GLU A 197 2.47 -12.57 1.26
C GLU A 197 1.99 -13.50 0.15
N ILE A 198 1.50 -12.93 -0.95
CA ILE A 198 1.22 -13.68 -2.18
C ILE A 198 2.12 -13.18 -3.32
N PRO A 199 2.60 -14.06 -4.21
CA PRO A 199 3.36 -13.63 -5.38
C PRO A 199 2.49 -12.80 -6.32
N ILE A 200 3.04 -11.71 -6.84
CA ILE A 200 2.39 -10.87 -7.83
C ILE A 200 3.30 -10.58 -9.02
N ASP A 201 2.72 -10.36 -10.19
CA ASP A 201 3.44 -9.95 -11.39
C ASP A 201 3.61 -8.42 -11.39
N TYR A 202 4.76 -7.96 -10.86
CA TYR A 202 5.05 -6.54 -10.77
C TYR A 202 5.42 -5.95 -12.15
N ARG A 203 4.64 -4.97 -12.61
CA ARG A 203 4.77 -4.38 -13.94
C ARG A 203 5.82 -3.28 -13.99
N ASN A 204 6.22 -2.91 -15.23
CA ASN A 204 6.98 -1.69 -15.45
C ASN A 204 6.12 -0.46 -15.09
N ARG A 205 6.72 0.49 -14.37
CA ARG A 205 6.08 1.73 -13.96
C ARG A 205 5.74 2.62 -15.17
N LEU A 206 4.56 3.20 -15.14
CA LEU A 206 4.17 4.31 -16.00
C LEU A 206 4.42 5.61 -15.23
N GLY A 207 5.46 6.35 -15.56
CA GLY A 207 5.81 7.59 -14.87
C GLY A 207 7.12 7.53 -14.09
N GLU A 208 7.36 8.52 -13.23
CA GLU A 208 8.62 8.71 -12.53
C GLU A 208 8.67 8.06 -11.15
N LYS A 209 9.81 7.47 -10.80
CA LYS A 209 10.04 6.88 -9.49
C LYS A 209 10.32 7.95 -8.44
N LYS A 210 9.44 8.08 -7.44
CA LYS A 210 9.59 9.02 -6.33
C LYS A 210 10.45 8.49 -5.18
N LEU A 211 10.46 7.18 -4.96
CA LEU A 211 11.29 6.53 -3.94
C LEU A 211 12.79 6.64 -4.29
N LYS A 212 13.59 7.18 -3.39
CA LYS A 212 15.06 7.31 -3.51
C LYS A 212 15.75 6.48 -2.42
N LEU A 213 16.98 6.05 -2.64
CA LEU A 213 17.76 5.25 -1.67
C LEU A 213 17.87 5.91 -0.30
N ARG A 214 17.96 7.24 -0.24
CA ARG A 214 18.00 8.00 1.02
C ARG A 214 16.78 7.77 1.93
N HIS A 215 15.63 7.39 1.36
CA HIS A 215 14.43 7.08 2.16
C HIS A 215 14.61 5.81 2.99
N GLY A 216 15.53 4.93 2.60
CA GLY A 216 15.86 3.72 3.36
C GLY A 216 16.29 3.99 4.79
N LEU A 217 17.03 5.08 5.03
CA LEU A 217 17.43 5.49 6.40
C LEU A 217 16.20 5.87 7.26
N GLY A 218 15.23 6.58 6.68
CA GLY A 218 13.98 6.92 7.36
C GLY A 218 13.16 5.69 7.71
N ILE A 219 13.09 4.73 6.77
CA ILE A 219 12.40 3.45 6.98
C ILE A 219 13.09 2.64 8.07
N MET A 220 14.42 2.53 8.05
CA MET A 220 15.19 1.84 9.09
C MET A 220 14.95 2.47 10.47
N LYS A 221 14.99 3.81 10.55
CA LYS A 221 14.67 4.53 11.79
C LYS A 221 13.25 4.19 12.29
N ARG A 222 12.27 4.13 11.38
CA ARG A 222 10.90 3.76 11.73
C ARG A 222 10.83 2.36 12.31
N ILE A 223 11.45 1.37 11.66
CA ILE A 223 11.52 -0.02 12.14
C ILE A 223 12.08 -0.09 13.57
N PHE A 224 13.14 0.68 13.84
CA PHE A 224 13.72 0.76 15.18
C PHE A 224 12.74 1.40 16.18
N VAL A 225 12.10 2.51 15.83
CA VAL A 225 11.13 3.18 16.74
C VAL A 225 9.95 2.25 17.04
N GLU A 226 9.43 1.54 16.02
CA GLU A 226 8.34 0.60 16.21
C GLU A 226 8.72 -0.58 17.13
N SER A 227 10.00 -0.98 17.17
CA SER A 227 10.46 -2.06 18.05
C SER A 227 10.38 -1.72 19.55
N LEU A 228 10.32 -0.44 19.88
CA LEU A 228 10.16 0.00 21.28
C LEU A 228 8.72 -0.15 21.81
N GLU A 229 7.79 -0.46 20.93
CA GLU A 229 6.37 -0.67 21.26
C GLU A 229 5.96 -2.14 21.23
N PHE A 230 6.89 -3.09 20.93
CA PHE A 230 6.73 -4.53 21.03
C PHE A 230 7.16 -5.03 22.43
#